data_0335324dc8bf378bfab60d644db63565
#
_entry.id   0335324dc8bf378bfab60d644db63565
#
_cell.length_a   1.000
_cell.length_b   1.000
_cell.length_c   1.000
_cell.angle_alpha   90.00
_cell.angle_beta   90.00
_cell.angle_gamma   90.00
#
_symmetry.space_group_name_H-M   'P 1'
#
loop_
_entity.id
_entity.type
_entity.pdbx_description
1 polymer ?
#
loop_
_entity_poly.entity_id
_entity_poly.type
_entity_poly.pdbx_seq_one_letter_code
_entity_poly.pdbx_strand_id
1 'polypeptide(L)'
;ADKTLYGPTLDRVIDTYGKVPRDTTDDGGYASIANMEYAKSKGVVNVVFNKIVGSLKNQVSSLSMETRLKKWRSGIEANISNIKRGFNLKRCNWKGWANFQAKVLWSIIAYNIRVMTGLIVARL
;
A
#
# COMPACT_ATOMS: atom_id res chain seq x y z
N ALA A 1 12.38 -2.92 -12.15
CA ALA A 1 11.67 -4.09 -11.64
C ALA A 1 10.33 -3.70 -11.00
N ASP A 2 10.29 -2.66 -10.16
CA ASP A 2 9.05 -2.32 -9.42
C ASP A 2 7.95 -1.76 -10.32
N LYS A 3 8.33 -1.04 -11.38
CA LYS A 3 7.37 -0.44 -12.33
C LYS A 3 6.44 -1.46 -13.00
N THR A 4 6.93 -2.68 -13.23
CA THR A 4 6.14 -3.76 -13.86
C THR A 4 5.11 -4.40 -12.94
N LEU A 5 5.25 -4.20 -11.62
CA LEU A 5 4.36 -4.78 -10.62
C LEU A 5 3.13 -3.90 -10.32
N TYR A 6 3.15 -2.64 -10.72
CA TYR A 6 2.07 -1.69 -10.42
C TYR A 6 0.71 -2.15 -11.00
N GLY A 7 0.66 -2.41 -12.31
CA GLY A 7 -0.56 -2.86 -12.98
C GLY A 7 -1.15 -4.13 -12.37
N PRO A 8 -0.40 -5.21 -12.27
CA PRO A 8 -0.87 -6.46 -11.64
C PRO A 8 -1.33 -6.28 -10.19
N THR A 9 -0.68 -5.38 -9.42
CA THR A 9 -1.08 -5.09 -8.03
C THR A 9 -2.41 -4.34 -8.00
N LEU A 10 -2.59 -3.33 -8.84
CA LEU A 10 -3.84 -2.58 -8.94
C LEU A 10 -5.01 -3.50 -9.38
N ASP A 11 -4.78 -4.36 -10.38
CA ASP A 11 -5.78 -5.33 -10.84
C ASP A 11 -6.17 -6.29 -9.72
N ARG A 12 -5.21 -6.81 -8.97
CA ARG A 12 -5.50 -7.66 -7.81
C ARG A 12 -6.36 -6.96 -6.76
N VAL A 13 -6.11 -5.68 -6.49
CA VAL A 13 -6.93 -4.89 -5.56
C VAL A 13 -8.35 -4.76 -6.09
N ILE A 14 -8.51 -4.43 -7.39
CA ILE A 14 -9.83 -4.31 -8.02
C ILE A 14 -10.59 -5.65 -7.95
N ASP A 15 -9.93 -6.75 -8.31
CA ASP A 15 -10.54 -8.08 -8.29
C ASP A 15 -10.94 -8.51 -6.87
N THR A 16 -10.09 -8.23 -5.88
CA THR A 16 -10.34 -8.60 -4.48
C THR A 16 -11.53 -7.85 -3.89
N TYR A 17 -11.65 -6.55 -4.16
CA TYR A 17 -12.67 -5.69 -3.56
C TYR A 17 -13.87 -5.42 -4.48
N GLY A 18 -13.85 -5.86 -5.73
CA GLY A 18 -14.92 -5.66 -6.71
C GLY A 18 -15.15 -4.20 -7.10
N LYS A 19 -14.19 -3.32 -6.83
CA LYS A 19 -14.29 -1.89 -7.14
C LYS A 19 -12.92 -1.24 -7.37
N VAL A 20 -12.90 -0.22 -8.22
CA VAL A 20 -11.71 0.58 -8.46
C VAL A 20 -11.45 1.51 -7.26
N PRO A 21 -10.22 1.55 -6.72
CA PRO A 21 -9.88 2.52 -5.68
C PRO A 21 -9.93 3.93 -6.26
N ARG A 22 -10.51 4.86 -5.50
CA ARG A 22 -10.53 6.28 -5.88
C ARG A 22 -9.13 6.89 -5.86
N ASP A 23 -8.36 6.54 -4.84
CA ASP A 23 -7.07 7.14 -4.54
C ASP A 23 -6.02 6.04 -4.40
N THR A 24 -4.86 6.21 -5.04
CA THR A 24 -3.69 5.36 -4.88
C THR A 24 -2.47 6.18 -4.48
N THR A 25 -1.64 5.61 -3.62
CA THR A 25 -0.37 6.20 -3.24
C THR A 25 0.70 5.13 -3.11
N ASP A 26 1.77 5.30 -3.86
CA ASP A 26 2.82 4.30 -4.03
C ASP A 26 4.21 4.92 -3.89
N ASP A 27 5.22 4.07 -3.80
CA ASP A 27 6.62 4.54 -3.77
C ASP A 27 7.08 5.02 -5.14
N GLY A 28 8.11 5.88 -5.15
CA GLY A 28 8.72 6.40 -6.37
C GLY A 28 9.29 5.33 -7.30
N GLY A 29 9.58 4.14 -6.78
CA GLY A 29 9.99 2.99 -7.58
C GLY A 29 8.95 2.54 -8.61
N TYR A 30 7.67 2.81 -8.36
CA TYR A 30 6.55 2.51 -9.26
C TYR A 30 6.25 3.64 -10.25
N ALA A 31 6.86 4.81 -10.06
CA ALA A 31 6.56 6.00 -10.84
C ALA A 31 6.96 5.84 -12.31
N SER A 32 5.99 5.92 -13.21
CA SER A 32 6.18 6.00 -14.64
C SER A 32 4.94 6.61 -15.33
N ILE A 33 5.12 7.17 -16.51
CA ILE A 33 4.02 7.67 -17.34
C ILE A 33 3.03 6.53 -17.62
N ALA A 34 3.55 5.37 -18.01
CA ALA A 34 2.71 4.20 -18.33
C ALA A 34 1.85 3.76 -17.12
N ASN A 35 2.39 3.74 -15.90
CA ASN A 35 1.64 3.38 -14.71
C ASN A 35 0.59 4.44 -14.34
N MET A 36 0.91 5.71 -14.56
CA MET A 36 -0.04 6.81 -14.38
C MET A 36 -1.22 6.69 -15.34
N GLU A 37 -0.94 6.46 -16.62
CA GLU A 37 -1.96 6.27 -17.65
C GLU A 37 -2.78 5.01 -17.42
N TYR A 38 -2.13 3.93 -16.98
CA TYR A 38 -2.82 2.69 -16.61
C TYR A 38 -3.82 2.89 -15.48
N ALA A 39 -3.42 3.55 -14.39
CA ALA A 39 -4.32 3.85 -13.29
C ALA A 39 -5.50 4.72 -13.73
N LYS A 40 -5.23 5.74 -14.56
CA LYS A 40 -6.28 6.56 -15.18
C LYS A 40 -7.27 5.74 -15.99
N SER A 41 -6.78 4.85 -16.85
CA SER A 41 -7.61 4.00 -17.70
C SER A 41 -8.55 3.09 -16.89
N LYS A 42 -8.14 2.70 -15.69
CA LYS A 42 -8.97 1.94 -14.73
C LYS A 42 -9.98 2.79 -13.98
N GLY A 43 -9.87 4.12 -14.03
CA GLY A 43 -10.77 5.04 -13.34
C GLY A 43 -10.28 5.53 -11.97
N VAL A 44 -9.00 5.37 -11.64
CA VAL A 44 -8.40 5.95 -10.44
C VAL A 44 -8.36 7.46 -10.58
N VAL A 45 -8.88 8.19 -9.59
CA VAL A 45 -8.99 9.65 -9.62
C VAL A 45 -7.69 10.32 -9.20
N ASN A 46 -7.13 9.91 -8.06
CA ASN A 46 -5.89 10.47 -7.55
C ASN A 46 -4.80 9.40 -7.55
N VAL A 47 -3.71 9.67 -8.26
CA VAL A 47 -2.54 8.79 -8.35
C VAL A 47 -1.32 9.55 -7.87
N VAL A 48 -0.76 9.12 -6.75
CA VAL A 48 0.38 9.79 -6.10
C VAL A 48 1.54 8.81 -5.98
N PHE A 49 2.67 9.18 -6.55
CA PHE A 49 3.95 8.52 -6.32
C PHE A 49 4.82 9.39 -5.41
N ASN A 50 5.38 8.81 -4.36
CA ASN A 50 6.33 9.51 -3.49
C ASN A 50 7.71 9.58 -4.13
N LYS A 51 8.40 10.69 -3.91
CA LYS A 51 9.78 10.87 -4.37
C LYS A 51 9.95 10.66 -5.89
N ILE A 52 9.08 11.29 -6.67
CA ILE A 52 9.20 11.28 -8.14
C ILE A 52 10.48 12.00 -8.54
N VAL A 53 11.22 11.40 -9.46
CA VAL A 53 12.39 11.99 -10.10
C VAL A 53 12.04 12.34 -11.55
N GLY A 54 12.37 13.55 -11.98
CA GLY A 54 12.14 14.02 -13.34
C GLY A 54 10.87 14.85 -13.52
N SER A 55 10.33 14.88 -14.73
CA SER A 55 9.19 15.72 -15.14
C SER A 55 7.81 15.14 -14.85
N LEU A 56 7.72 13.91 -14.37
CA LEU A 56 6.45 13.27 -14.03
C LEU A 56 5.78 14.03 -12.88
N LYS A 57 4.50 14.33 -13.02
CA LYS A 57 3.68 14.97 -11.97
C LYS A 57 2.61 14.00 -11.50
N ASN A 58 2.32 14.05 -10.19
CA ASN A 58 1.20 13.31 -9.62
C ASN A 58 -0.13 13.82 -10.20
N GLN A 59 -1.07 12.90 -10.37
CA GLN A 59 -2.43 13.23 -10.75
C GLN A 59 -3.27 13.37 -9.49
N VAL A 60 -3.70 14.57 -9.18
CA VAL A 60 -4.47 14.85 -7.96
C VAL A 60 -5.53 15.90 -8.22
N SER A 61 -6.66 15.81 -7.53
CA SER A 61 -7.73 16.80 -7.57
C SER A 61 -7.35 18.10 -6.84
N SER A 62 -6.40 18.07 -5.90
CA SER A 62 -5.91 19.24 -5.18
C SER A 62 -4.54 18.98 -4.54
N LEU A 63 -3.80 20.05 -4.23
CA LEU A 63 -2.53 19.96 -3.50
C LEU A 63 -2.70 19.41 -2.08
N SER A 64 -3.80 19.70 -1.43
CA SER A 64 -4.13 19.15 -0.10
C SER A 64 -4.33 17.64 -0.16
N MET A 65 -4.93 17.14 -1.23
CA MET A 65 -5.07 15.71 -1.48
C MET A 65 -3.71 15.04 -1.67
N GLU A 66 -2.83 15.63 -2.46
CA GLU A 66 -1.48 15.11 -2.65
C GLU A 66 -0.72 15.01 -1.33
N THR A 67 -0.75 16.07 -0.53
CA THR A 67 -0.10 16.10 0.78
C THR A 67 -0.67 15.01 1.71
N ARG A 68 -1.99 14.84 1.73
CA ARG A 68 -2.66 13.82 2.53
C ARG A 68 -2.27 12.41 2.11
N LEU A 69 -2.23 12.12 0.81
CA LEU A 69 -1.85 10.80 0.30
C LEU A 69 -0.38 10.49 0.54
N LYS A 70 0.52 11.44 0.38
CA LYS A 70 1.95 11.29 0.75
C LYS A 70 2.12 10.97 2.23
N LYS A 71 1.38 11.67 3.09
CA LYS A 71 1.40 11.42 4.55
C LYS A 71 0.83 10.03 4.89
N TRP A 72 -0.23 9.62 4.21
CA TRP A 72 -0.81 8.29 4.38
C TRP A 72 0.16 7.18 3.98
N ARG A 73 0.86 7.34 2.86
CA ARG A 73 1.91 6.42 2.43
C ARG A 73 3.00 6.24 3.50
N SER A 74 3.42 7.33 4.15
CA SER A 74 4.40 7.26 5.24
C SER A 74 3.90 6.45 6.44
N GLY A 75 2.58 6.43 6.68
CA GLY A 75 1.96 5.61 7.71
C GLY A 75 2.10 4.11 7.47
N ILE A 76 2.18 3.67 6.21
CA ILE A 76 2.40 2.25 5.86
C ILE A 76 3.76 1.77 6.35
N GLU A 77 4.80 2.61 6.27
CA GLU A 77 6.15 2.27 6.77
C GLU A 77 6.13 2.04 8.28
N ALA A 78 5.37 2.86 9.02
CA ALA A 78 5.16 2.67 10.44
C ALA A 78 4.43 1.36 10.75
N ASN A 79 3.39 1.03 9.97
CA ASN A 79 2.65 -0.23 10.11
C ASN A 79 3.54 -1.44 9.83
N ILE A 80 4.33 -1.42 8.76
CA ILE A 80 5.31 -2.48 8.45
C ILE A 80 6.33 -2.62 9.57
N SER A 81 6.82 -1.50 10.10
CA SER A 81 7.75 -1.51 11.24
C SER A 81 7.13 -2.11 12.50
N ASN A 82 5.87 -1.79 12.78
CA ASN A 82 5.12 -2.37 13.91
C ASN A 82 4.91 -3.87 13.75
N ILE A 83 4.56 -4.35 12.56
CA ILE A 83 4.42 -5.78 12.25
C ILE A 83 5.78 -6.48 12.42
N LYS A 84 6.85 -5.90 11.88
CA LYS A 84 8.19 -6.46 12.00
C LYS A 84 8.65 -6.60 13.46
N ARG A 85 8.39 -5.59 14.29
CA ARG A 85 8.82 -5.56 15.69
C ARG A 85 7.86 -6.30 16.62
N GLY A 86 6.57 -6.08 16.48
CA GLY A 86 5.55 -6.61 17.38
C GLY A 86 5.18 -8.07 17.10
N PHE A 87 5.37 -8.54 15.88
CA PHE A 87 4.96 -9.89 15.45
C PHE A 87 6.13 -10.73 14.89
N ASN A 88 7.35 -10.36 15.26
CA ASN A 88 8.58 -11.10 14.97
C ASN A 88 8.80 -11.42 13.49
N LEU A 89 8.48 -10.46 12.60
CA LEU A 89 8.73 -10.56 11.16
C LEU A 89 10.12 -10.08 10.72
N LYS A 90 11.00 -9.70 11.67
CA LYS A 90 12.38 -9.31 11.34
C LYS A 90 13.15 -10.43 10.66
N ARG A 91 12.91 -11.68 11.07
CA ARG A 91 13.55 -12.86 10.53
C ARG A 91 12.53 -13.98 10.42
N CYS A 92 12.36 -14.51 9.23
CA CYS A 92 11.52 -15.67 9.03
C CYS A 92 12.36 -16.94 9.24
N ASN A 93 12.04 -17.69 10.30
CA ASN A 93 12.66 -18.97 10.60
C ASN A 93 11.91 -20.15 9.92
N TRP A 94 10.82 -19.87 9.23
CA TRP A 94 10.04 -20.86 8.53
C TRP A 94 10.63 -21.06 7.13
N LYS A 95 11.06 -22.29 6.84
CA LYS A 95 11.68 -22.61 5.55
C LYS A 95 10.65 -22.73 4.43
N GLY A 96 10.99 -22.22 3.26
CA GLY A 96 10.18 -22.30 2.05
C GLY A 96 9.21 -21.14 1.86
N TRP A 97 8.86 -20.88 0.60
CA TRP A 97 8.05 -19.74 0.20
C TRP A 97 6.64 -19.76 0.80
N ALA A 98 5.97 -20.91 0.77
CA ALA A 98 4.62 -21.06 1.32
C ALA A 98 4.58 -20.75 2.84
N ASN A 99 5.55 -21.23 3.59
CA ASN A 99 5.65 -20.98 5.01
C ASN A 99 5.99 -19.53 5.31
N PHE A 100 6.83 -18.89 4.48
CA PHE A 100 7.09 -17.46 4.56
C PHE A 100 5.82 -16.64 4.35
N GLN A 101 5.06 -16.94 3.29
CA GLN A 101 3.77 -16.29 3.03
C GLN A 101 2.79 -16.47 4.20
N ALA A 102 2.67 -17.70 4.72
CA ALA A 102 1.81 -17.99 5.85
C ALA A 102 2.19 -17.15 7.08
N LYS A 103 3.47 -17.06 7.41
CA LYS A 103 3.94 -16.23 8.52
C LYS A 103 3.61 -14.75 8.33
N VAL A 104 3.79 -14.21 7.13
CA VAL A 104 3.44 -12.82 6.82
C VAL A 104 1.95 -12.60 7.00
N LEU A 105 1.10 -13.46 6.43
CA LEU A 105 -0.35 -13.34 6.52
C LEU A 105 -0.85 -13.44 7.97
N TRP A 106 -0.37 -14.39 8.75
CA TRP A 106 -0.72 -14.51 10.17
C TRP A 106 -0.31 -13.28 10.98
N SER A 107 0.85 -12.72 10.69
CA SER A 107 1.29 -11.48 11.36
C SER A 107 0.41 -10.29 11.02
N ILE A 108 -0.06 -10.17 9.77
CA ILE A 108 -0.99 -9.13 9.35
C ILE A 108 -2.35 -9.32 10.02
N ILE A 109 -2.87 -10.55 10.08
CA ILE A 109 -4.14 -10.86 10.75
C ILE A 109 -4.06 -10.48 12.23
N ALA A 110 -3.02 -10.90 12.93
CA ALA A 110 -2.82 -10.59 14.34
C ALA A 110 -2.70 -9.06 14.57
N TYR A 111 -1.97 -8.36 13.72
CA TYR A 111 -1.89 -6.90 13.76
C TYR A 111 -3.24 -6.23 13.57
N ASN A 112 -4.01 -6.66 12.57
CA ASN A 112 -5.34 -6.11 12.32
C ASN A 112 -6.30 -6.35 13.48
N ILE A 113 -6.31 -7.55 14.06
CA ILE A 113 -7.11 -7.85 15.26
C ILE A 113 -6.73 -6.91 16.41
N ARG A 114 -5.45 -6.72 16.66
CA ARG A 114 -4.98 -5.79 17.70
C ARG A 114 -5.46 -4.36 17.46
N VAL A 115 -5.36 -3.87 16.23
CA VAL A 115 -5.81 -2.51 15.87
C VAL A 115 -7.33 -2.39 16.06
N MET A 116 -8.10 -3.36 15.58
CA MET A 116 -9.55 -3.38 15.70
C MET A 116 -9.99 -3.43 17.16
N THR A 117 -9.37 -4.28 17.97
CA THR A 117 -9.65 -4.36 19.41
C THR A 117 -9.36 -3.03 20.10
N GLY A 118 -8.22 -2.39 19.80
CA GLY A 118 -7.91 -1.07 20.35
C GLY A 118 -8.94 -0.01 19.99
N LEU A 119 -9.45 -0.01 18.76
CA LEU A 119 -10.48 0.91 18.31
C LEU A 119 -11.84 0.66 19.00
N ILE A 120 -12.19 -0.60 19.25
CA ILE A 120 -13.42 -0.96 19.95
C ILE A 120 -13.33 -0.54 21.41
N VAL A 121 -12.25 -0.89 22.10
CA VAL A 121 -12.04 -0.55 23.51
C VAL A 121 -12.03 0.97 23.73
N ALA A 122 -11.42 1.73 22.82
CA ALA A 122 -11.38 3.19 22.90
C ALA A 122 -12.76 3.87 22.77
N ARG A 123 -13.77 3.13 22.31
CA ARG A 123 -15.16 3.62 22.20
C ARG A 123 -16.08 3.22 23.36
N LEU A 124 -15.59 2.36 24.23
CA LEU A 124 -16.31 1.95 25.45
C LEU A 124 -16.14 2.99 26.54
#